data_a4cb6f2b02baf4486e713dc8d080555c
#
_entry.id   a4cb6f2b02baf4486e713dc8d080555c
#
_cell.length_a   1.000
_cell.length_b   1.000
_cell.length_c   1.000
_cell.angle_alpha   90.00
_cell.angle_beta   90.00
_cell.angle_gamma   90.00
#
_symmetry.space_group_name_H-M   'P 1'
#
loop_
_entity.id
_entity.type
_entity.pdbx_description
1 polymer ?
#
loop_
_entity_poly.entity_id
_entity_poly.type
_entity_poly.pdbx_seq_one_letter_code
_entity_poly.pdbx_strand_id
1 'polypeptide(L)'
;MFVDVSLLSKDSIKIKGKNSSFVIDPMAQIQEIAADAIVFLKDIEDEPAVGRVTDYRVIIKGAGEYEVSGTRILGTKSDGNFLYSLSVDGISILLARTCGFAKTQETGDYNILILNVDCDFKDTMVTSFSPSAVILYGEKAADAVGSLGEKASKSQKFSVSADKLPLEMQVVLLEQ
;
A
#
# COMPACT_ATOMS: atom_id res chain seq x y z
N MET A 1 5.55 11.31 15.14
CA MET A 1 4.49 11.08 14.12
C MET A 1 4.68 9.70 13.56
N PHE A 2 3.62 8.93 13.50
CA PHE A 2 3.68 7.56 13.02
C PHE A 2 2.83 7.41 11.76
N VAL A 3 3.33 6.65 10.81
CA VAL A 3 2.55 6.10 9.72
C VAL A 3 2.13 4.69 10.12
N ASP A 4 0.82 4.48 10.13
CA ASP A 4 0.19 3.20 10.47
C ASP A 4 -0.35 2.55 9.21
N VAL A 5 -0.07 1.27 9.03
CA VAL A 5 -0.68 0.44 7.98
C VAL A 5 -1.42 -0.70 8.65
N SER A 6 -2.73 -0.75 8.48
CA SER A 6 -3.60 -1.73 9.15
C SER A 6 -4.37 -2.56 8.13
N LEU A 7 -4.44 -3.86 8.36
CA LEU A 7 -5.27 -4.76 7.54
C LEU A 7 -6.74 -4.58 7.93
N LEU A 8 -7.61 -4.38 6.94
CA LEU A 8 -9.07 -4.30 7.10
C LEU A 8 -9.75 -5.60 6.64
N SER A 9 -9.23 -6.18 5.60
CA SER A 9 -9.60 -7.50 5.09
C SER A 9 -8.42 -8.05 4.28
N LYS A 10 -8.55 -9.25 3.76
CA LYS A 10 -7.48 -9.91 2.98
C LYS A 10 -6.83 -9.00 1.92
N ASP A 11 -7.63 -8.21 1.21
CA ASP A 11 -7.19 -7.35 0.10
C ASP A 11 -7.40 -5.86 0.34
N SER A 12 -7.78 -5.47 1.56
CA SER A 12 -8.04 -4.08 1.91
C SER A 12 -7.23 -3.65 3.12
N ILE A 13 -6.61 -2.48 3.03
CA ILE A 13 -5.80 -1.88 4.09
C ILE A 13 -6.20 -0.43 4.34
N LYS A 14 -5.81 0.08 5.50
CA LYS A 14 -5.81 1.51 5.80
C LYS A 14 -4.40 1.99 6.04
N ILE A 15 -4.04 3.10 5.39
CA ILE A 15 -2.81 3.87 5.67
C ILE A 15 -3.23 5.13 6.41
N LYS A 16 -2.62 5.40 7.54
CA LYS A 16 -2.92 6.57 8.38
C LYS A 16 -1.65 7.27 8.79
N GLY A 17 -1.54 8.55 8.44
CA GLY A 17 -0.57 9.50 8.98
C GLY A 17 -1.19 10.39 10.05
N LYS A 18 -0.49 11.46 10.42
CA LYS A 18 -0.95 12.44 11.42
C LYS A 18 -2.23 13.16 10.96
N ASN A 19 -2.24 13.65 9.72
CA ASN A 19 -3.31 14.51 9.20
C ASN A 19 -4.07 13.90 8.03
N SER A 20 -3.65 12.75 7.52
CA SER A 20 -4.26 12.09 6.36
C SER A 20 -4.47 10.61 6.58
N SER A 21 -5.52 10.08 5.98
CA SER A 21 -5.82 8.66 6.04
C SER A 21 -6.46 8.17 4.73
N PHE A 22 -6.09 6.96 4.34
CA PHE A 22 -6.46 6.36 3.06
C PHE A 22 -6.95 4.94 3.29
N VAL A 23 -8.09 4.59 2.72
CA VAL A 23 -8.54 3.19 2.61
C VAL A 23 -8.27 2.71 1.19
N ILE A 24 -7.59 1.59 1.10
CA ILE A 24 -7.14 1.01 -0.16
C ILE A 24 -8.02 -0.19 -0.49
N ASP A 25 -8.56 -0.21 -1.69
CA ASP A 25 -9.41 -1.27 -2.22
C ASP A 25 -10.49 -1.72 -1.22
N PRO A 26 -11.39 -0.83 -0.75
CA PRO A 26 -12.41 -1.21 0.22
C PRO A 26 -13.34 -2.28 -0.35
N MET A 27 -13.76 -3.17 0.52
CA MET A 27 -14.69 -4.26 0.20
C MET A 27 -15.97 -4.13 1.04
N ALA A 28 -17.06 -4.71 0.58
CA ALA A 28 -18.35 -4.64 1.26
C ALA A 28 -18.37 -5.26 2.68
N GLN A 29 -17.42 -6.18 2.94
CA GLN A 29 -17.35 -6.91 4.21
C GLN A 29 -16.54 -6.22 5.30
N ILE A 30 -15.79 -5.16 5.00
CA ILE A 30 -15.01 -4.46 6.03
C ILE A 30 -15.95 -3.78 7.04
N GLN A 31 -15.45 -3.57 8.24
CA GLN A 31 -16.15 -2.74 9.21
C GLN A 31 -16.22 -1.29 8.72
N GLU A 32 -17.23 -0.56 9.13
CA GLU A 32 -17.35 0.86 8.84
C GLU A 32 -16.12 1.62 9.38
N ILE A 33 -15.51 2.45 8.54
CA ILE A 33 -14.26 3.13 8.86
C ILE A 33 -14.19 4.51 8.18
N ALA A 34 -13.71 5.50 8.91
CA ALA A 34 -13.48 6.84 8.37
C ALA A 34 -12.11 6.93 7.67
N ALA A 35 -12.06 7.67 6.57
CA ALA A 35 -10.81 8.01 5.88
C ALA A 35 -10.97 9.31 5.09
N ASP A 36 -9.87 9.99 4.78
CA ASP A 36 -9.89 11.22 3.96
C ASP A 36 -10.06 10.92 2.47
N ALA A 37 -9.55 9.76 2.02
CA ALA A 37 -9.68 9.32 0.64
C ALA A 37 -9.77 7.79 0.53
N ILE A 38 -10.35 7.36 -0.58
CA ILE A 38 -10.36 5.97 -1.03
C ILE A 38 -9.44 5.86 -2.23
N VAL A 39 -8.60 4.83 -2.27
CA VAL A 39 -7.65 4.59 -3.35
C VAL A 39 -7.87 3.20 -3.92
N PHE A 40 -8.01 3.11 -5.23
CA PHE A 40 -8.12 1.84 -5.95
C PHE A 40 -6.84 1.55 -6.72
N LEU A 41 -6.28 0.35 -6.50
CA LEU A 41 -5.06 -0.12 -7.16
C LEU A 41 -5.33 -0.75 -8.52
N LYS A 42 -6.58 -1.05 -8.83
CA LYS A 42 -6.98 -1.67 -10.09
C LYS A 42 -7.95 -0.76 -10.83
N ASP A 43 -7.86 -0.77 -12.15
CA ASP A 43 -8.85 -0.12 -13.01
C ASP A 43 -10.20 -0.82 -12.84
N ILE A 44 -11.18 -0.12 -12.29
CA ILE A 44 -12.50 -0.64 -11.95
C ILE A 44 -13.52 -0.09 -12.93
N GLU A 45 -14.14 -0.98 -13.70
CA GLU A 45 -15.21 -0.63 -14.63
C GLU A 45 -16.56 -0.46 -13.93
N ASP A 46 -16.79 -1.26 -12.88
CA ASP A 46 -18.04 -1.24 -12.09
C ASP A 46 -18.00 -0.20 -10.96
N GLU A 47 -19.18 0.09 -10.40
CA GLU A 47 -19.29 0.98 -9.25
C GLU A 47 -18.56 0.39 -8.04
N PRO A 48 -17.60 1.13 -7.48
CA PRO A 48 -16.76 0.59 -6.42
C PRO A 48 -17.52 0.41 -5.10
N ALA A 49 -17.14 -0.60 -4.31
CA ALA A 49 -17.70 -0.90 -3.00
C ALA A 49 -17.20 0.09 -1.94
N VAL A 50 -17.73 1.31 -1.93
CA VAL A 50 -17.29 2.38 -1.02
C VAL A 50 -18.17 2.57 0.22
N GLY A 51 -19.30 1.89 0.31
CA GLY A 51 -20.35 2.14 1.31
C GLY A 51 -19.95 1.92 2.77
N ARG A 52 -18.77 1.33 3.04
CA ARG A 52 -18.22 1.13 4.38
C ARG A 52 -17.19 2.19 4.78
N VAL A 53 -16.87 3.12 3.88
CA VAL A 53 -15.93 4.20 4.18
C VAL A 53 -16.71 5.50 4.34
N THR A 54 -16.49 6.17 5.47
CA THR A 54 -17.14 7.46 5.79
C THR A 54 -16.14 8.61 5.73
N ASP A 55 -16.64 9.83 5.62
CA ASP A 55 -15.90 11.10 5.69
C ASP A 55 -14.90 11.34 4.54
N TYR A 56 -14.81 10.45 3.56
CA TYR A 56 -13.90 10.65 2.44
C TYR A 56 -14.36 11.81 1.53
N ARG A 57 -13.37 12.54 1.01
CA ARG A 57 -13.59 13.70 0.12
C ARG A 57 -13.33 13.36 -1.33
N VAL A 58 -12.55 12.33 -1.59
CA VAL A 58 -12.13 11.95 -2.95
C VAL A 58 -11.95 10.44 -3.07
N ILE A 59 -12.27 9.93 -4.26
CA ILE A 59 -11.93 8.58 -4.70
C ILE A 59 -10.84 8.70 -5.76
N ILE A 60 -9.69 8.09 -5.51
CA ILE A 60 -8.53 8.07 -6.40
C ILE A 60 -8.52 6.73 -7.13
N LYS A 61 -8.79 6.76 -8.42
CA LYS A 61 -8.83 5.59 -9.29
C LYS A 61 -8.27 5.93 -10.68
N GLY A 62 -7.03 6.36 -10.72
CA GLY A 62 -6.42 6.77 -11.99
C GLY A 62 -5.02 7.33 -11.85
N ALA A 63 -4.32 7.38 -12.99
CA ALA A 63 -3.06 8.08 -13.08
C ALA A 63 -3.27 9.58 -12.92
N GLY A 64 -2.32 10.27 -12.31
CA GLY A 64 -2.35 11.70 -12.10
C GLY A 64 -1.70 12.13 -10.80
N GLU A 65 -1.77 13.41 -10.52
CA GLU A 65 -1.27 14.01 -9.28
C GLU A 65 -2.44 14.42 -8.40
N TYR A 66 -2.37 14.05 -7.13
CA TYR A 66 -3.39 14.36 -6.14
C TYR A 66 -2.75 14.91 -4.88
N GLU A 67 -3.50 15.71 -4.14
CA GLU A 67 -3.15 16.15 -2.80
C GLU A 67 -4.36 15.96 -1.88
N VAL A 68 -4.17 15.22 -0.80
CA VAL A 68 -5.21 14.92 0.19
C VAL A 68 -4.67 15.20 1.58
N SER A 69 -5.25 16.19 2.28
CA SER A 69 -4.86 16.56 3.64
C SER A 69 -3.34 16.73 3.81
N GLY A 70 -2.69 17.37 2.82
CA GLY A 70 -1.25 17.63 2.81
C GLY A 70 -0.38 16.45 2.35
N THR A 71 -0.96 15.32 2.02
CA THR A 71 -0.24 14.19 1.42
C THR A 71 -0.29 14.29 -0.10
N ARG A 72 0.88 14.32 -0.72
CA ARG A 72 1.01 14.23 -2.19
C ARG A 72 0.97 12.78 -2.64
N ILE A 73 0.23 12.54 -3.71
CA ILE A 73 0.03 11.21 -4.30
C ILE A 73 0.25 11.33 -5.80
N LEU A 74 1.17 10.53 -6.33
CA LEU A 74 1.38 10.40 -7.76
C LEU A 74 0.95 9.01 -8.21
N GLY A 75 -0.05 8.95 -9.10
CA GLY A 75 -0.54 7.71 -9.71
C GLY A 75 0.02 7.49 -11.10
N THR A 76 0.47 6.28 -11.38
CA THR A 76 0.87 5.83 -12.73
C THR A 76 0.11 4.56 -13.08
N LYS A 77 -0.16 4.36 -14.38
CA LYS A 77 -0.88 3.16 -14.86
C LYS A 77 0.09 2.12 -15.40
N SER A 78 -0.11 0.87 -15.05
CA SER A 78 0.63 -0.28 -15.55
C SER A 78 -0.29 -1.49 -15.65
N ASP A 79 -0.55 -1.95 -16.89
CA ASP A 79 -1.29 -3.18 -17.17
C ASP A 79 -2.63 -3.31 -16.41
N GLY A 80 -3.50 -2.32 -16.52
CA GLY A 80 -4.80 -2.30 -15.84
C GLY A 80 -4.75 -2.07 -14.33
N ASN A 81 -3.57 -1.82 -13.79
CA ASN A 81 -3.34 -1.48 -12.39
C ASN A 81 -2.78 -0.07 -12.25
N PHE A 82 -2.92 0.50 -11.07
CA PHE A 82 -2.31 1.77 -10.71
C PHE A 82 -1.25 1.57 -9.63
N LEU A 83 -0.13 2.25 -9.80
CA LEU A 83 0.90 2.39 -8.79
C LEU A 83 0.80 3.79 -8.21
N TYR A 84 0.84 3.90 -6.89
CA TYR A 84 0.80 5.19 -6.22
C TYR A 84 2.04 5.41 -5.38
N SER A 85 2.69 6.55 -5.62
CA SER A 85 3.73 7.09 -4.76
C SER A 85 3.10 8.09 -3.79
N LEU A 86 3.25 7.86 -2.49
CA LEU A 86 2.72 8.72 -1.43
C LEU A 86 3.85 9.26 -0.58
N SER A 87 3.73 10.53 -0.16
CA SER A 87 4.61 11.11 0.85
C SER A 87 3.78 11.43 2.10
N VAL A 88 3.87 10.56 3.10
CA VAL A 88 3.10 10.66 4.35
C VAL A 88 4.04 10.90 5.51
N ASP A 89 3.90 12.05 6.19
CA ASP A 89 4.69 12.42 7.37
C ASP A 89 6.22 12.24 7.19
N GLY A 90 6.75 12.57 6.02
CA GLY A 90 8.16 12.46 5.69
C GLY A 90 8.61 11.05 5.28
N ILE A 91 7.69 10.10 5.15
CA ILE A 91 7.95 8.74 4.67
C ILE A 91 7.48 8.60 3.23
N SER A 92 8.35 8.19 2.33
CA SER A 92 8.00 7.87 0.95
C SER A 92 7.55 6.42 0.83
N ILE A 93 6.37 6.22 0.27
CA ILE A 93 5.69 4.93 0.16
C ILE A 93 5.37 4.66 -1.30
N LEU A 94 5.69 3.47 -1.78
CA LEU A 94 5.16 2.95 -3.03
C LEU A 94 4.09 1.91 -2.72
N LEU A 95 2.90 2.12 -3.25
CA LEU A 95 1.73 1.27 -3.07
C LEU A 95 1.32 0.68 -4.41
N ALA A 96 1.27 -0.65 -4.51
CA ALA A 96 0.97 -1.34 -5.76
C ALA A 96 0.42 -2.76 -5.55
N ARG A 97 -0.18 -3.30 -6.60
CA ARG A 97 -0.39 -4.74 -6.77
C ARG A 97 0.81 -5.33 -7.52
N THR A 98 1.22 -6.53 -7.17
CA THR A 98 2.42 -7.14 -7.77
C THR A 98 2.29 -7.39 -9.27
N CYS A 99 1.09 -7.70 -9.77
CA CYS A 99 0.84 -7.86 -11.21
C CYS A 99 1.15 -6.59 -12.01
N GLY A 100 0.73 -5.43 -11.53
CA GLY A 100 1.04 -4.15 -12.16
C GLY A 100 2.49 -3.74 -11.96
N PHE A 101 3.02 -3.98 -10.77
CA PHE A 101 4.39 -3.64 -10.40
C PHE A 101 5.43 -4.41 -11.22
N ALA A 102 5.19 -5.70 -11.49
CA ALA A 102 6.10 -6.55 -12.27
C ALA A 102 6.34 -6.05 -13.71
N LYS A 103 5.42 -5.25 -14.26
CA LYS A 103 5.47 -4.73 -15.63
C LYS A 103 5.87 -3.26 -15.71
N THR A 104 6.12 -2.63 -14.59
CA THR A 104 6.55 -1.23 -14.55
C THR A 104 8.08 -1.11 -14.64
N GLN A 105 8.53 0.04 -15.10
CA GLN A 105 9.93 0.48 -15.00
C GLN A 105 10.07 1.53 -13.90
N GLU A 106 9.27 1.42 -12.84
CA GLU A 106 9.30 2.34 -11.72
C GLU A 106 10.71 2.40 -11.12
N THR A 107 11.18 3.61 -10.94
CA THR A 107 12.45 3.93 -10.30
C THR A 107 12.22 5.04 -9.30
N GLY A 108 12.77 4.91 -8.11
CA GLY A 108 12.64 5.94 -7.08
C GLY A 108 13.17 5.44 -5.75
N ASP A 109 13.35 6.39 -4.85
CA ASP A 109 13.77 6.10 -3.48
C ASP A 109 12.52 6.04 -2.60
N TYR A 110 12.20 4.84 -2.14
CA TYR A 110 11.07 4.59 -1.26
C TYR A 110 11.55 4.03 0.07
N ASN A 111 11.03 4.59 1.15
CA ASN A 111 11.28 4.06 2.48
C ASN A 111 10.49 2.76 2.71
N ILE A 112 9.28 2.70 2.18
CA ILE A 112 8.36 1.57 2.39
C ILE A 112 7.74 1.16 1.06
N LEU A 113 7.76 -0.15 0.77
CA LEU A 113 6.94 -0.75 -0.27
C LEU A 113 5.74 -1.44 0.38
N ILE A 114 4.53 -1.13 -0.09
CA ILE A 114 3.29 -1.79 0.34
C ILE A 114 2.71 -2.49 -0.88
N LEU A 115 2.73 -3.82 -0.86
CA LEU A 115 2.39 -4.64 -2.01
C LEU A 115 1.22 -5.59 -1.70
N ASN A 116 0.13 -5.44 -2.47
CA ASN A 116 -0.87 -6.49 -2.58
C ASN A 116 -0.33 -7.59 -3.51
N VAL A 117 -0.09 -8.77 -2.95
CA VAL A 117 0.51 -9.87 -3.71
C VAL A 117 -0.59 -10.69 -4.39
N ASP A 118 -0.84 -10.37 -5.65
CA ASP A 118 -1.86 -10.99 -6.49
C ASP A 118 -1.28 -11.83 -7.64
N CYS A 119 0.02 -11.71 -7.90
CA CYS A 119 0.76 -12.47 -8.91
C CYS A 119 2.01 -13.10 -8.31
N ASP A 120 2.71 -13.90 -9.13
CA ASP A 120 3.98 -14.50 -8.75
C ASP A 120 4.99 -13.41 -8.37
N PHE A 121 5.55 -13.59 -7.21
CA PHE A 121 6.47 -12.62 -6.60
C PHE A 121 7.93 -12.99 -6.91
N LYS A 122 8.71 -12.00 -7.28
CA LYS A 122 10.16 -12.12 -7.43
C LYS A 122 10.84 -11.14 -6.46
N ASP A 123 11.84 -11.61 -5.76
CA ASP A 123 12.62 -10.80 -4.81
C ASP A 123 13.22 -9.54 -5.45
N THR A 124 13.60 -9.62 -6.72
CA THR A 124 14.11 -8.47 -7.49
C THR A 124 13.14 -7.31 -7.61
N MET A 125 11.83 -7.55 -7.46
CA MET A 125 10.82 -6.48 -7.42
C MET A 125 11.03 -5.52 -6.25
N VAL A 126 11.66 -6.00 -5.20
CA VAL A 126 11.83 -5.29 -3.93
C VAL A 126 13.26 -4.86 -3.71
N THR A 127 14.22 -5.76 -3.93
CA THR A 127 15.63 -5.54 -3.60
C THR A 127 16.26 -4.41 -4.40
N SER A 128 15.75 -4.14 -5.61
CA SER A 128 16.22 -3.02 -6.44
C SER A 128 15.95 -1.63 -5.84
N PHE A 129 14.99 -1.52 -4.92
CA PHE A 129 14.64 -0.26 -4.25
C PHE A 129 15.37 -0.04 -2.92
N SER A 130 15.96 -1.09 -2.34
CA SER A 130 16.59 -1.05 -1.01
C SER A 130 15.73 -0.37 0.06
N PRO A 131 14.43 -0.74 0.21
CA PRO A 131 13.54 -0.07 1.16
C PRO A 131 13.90 -0.45 2.60
N SER A 132 13.51 0.40 3.56
CA SER A 132 13.60 0.08 4.99
C SER A 132 12.56 -0.95 5.43
N ALA A 133 11.41 -1.00 4.78
CA ALA A 133 10.39 -1.99 5.06
C ALA A 133 9.61 -2.39 3.82
N VAL A 134 9.19 -3.64 3.78
CA VAL A 134 8.28 -4.20 2.78
C VAL A 134 7.09 -4.79 3.50
N ILE A 135 5.90 -4.29 3.17
CA ILE A 135 4.65 -4.75 3.73
C ILE A 135 3.91 -5.53 2.66
N LEU A 136 3.64 -6.80 2.93
CA LEU A 136 2.95 -7.72 2.04
C LEU A 136 1.58 -8.06 2.59
N TYR A 137 0.57 -8.05 1.74
CA TYR A 137 -0.79 -8.50 2.03
C TYR A 137 -1.44 -9.05 0.77
N GLY A 138 -2.61 -9.68 0.89
CA GLY A 138 -3.31 -10.27 -0.25
C GLY A 138 -3.13 -11.79 -0.35
N GLU A 139 -3.68 -12.35 -1.39
CA GLU A 139 -3.87 -13.81 -1.53
C GLU A 139 -2.58 -14.61 -1.53
N LYS A 140 -1.55 -14.11 -2.20
CA LYS A 140 -0.25 -14.79 -2.36
C LYS A 140 0.85 -14.23 -1.44
N ALA A 141 0.50 -13.39 -0.48
CA ALA A 141 1.48 -12.70 0.36
C ALA A 141 2.31 -13.66 1.22
N ALA A 142 1.68 -14.70 1.78
CA ALA A 142 2.39 -15.70 2.59
C ALA A 142 3.45 -16.47 1.77
N ASP A 143 3.14 -16.80 0.53
CA ASP A 143 4.08 -17.47 -0.38
C ASP A 143 5.25 -16.55 -0.78
N ALA A 144 4.97 -15.25 -0.95
CA ALA A 144 5.96 -14.24 -1.30
C ALA A 144 7.04 -14.04 -0.23
N VAL A 145 6.69 -14.21 1.03
CA VAL A 145 7.63 -14.11 2.16
C VAL A 145 8.80 -15.07 1.98
N GLY A 146 8.52 -16.32 1.59
CA GLY A 146 9.55 -17.33 1.33
C GLY A 146 10.54 -16.93 0.24
N SER A 147 10.08 -16.18 -0.77
CA SER A 147 10.92 -15.72 -1.88
C SER A 147 11.92 -14.63 -1.48
N LEU A 148 11.64 -13.88 -0.41
CA LEU A 148 12.54 -12.85 0.09
C LEU A 148 13.68 -13.41 0.96
N GLY A 149 13.62 -14.70 1.35
CA GLY A 149 14.63 -15.36 2.18
C GLY A 149 14.75 -14.75 3.59
N GLU A 150 13.87 -13.86 3.96
CA GLU A 150 13.87 -13.11 5.22
C GLU A 150 12.80 -13.67 6.16
N LYS A 151 13.07 -13.56 7.46
CA LYS A 151 12.08 -13.88 8.47
C LYS A 151 11.09 -12.72 8.59
N ALA A 152 9.87 -12.89 8.04
CA ALA A 152 8.84 -11.90 8.17
C ALA A 152 8.25 -11.84 9.58
N SER A 153 7.96 -10.63 10.05
CA SER A 153 7.06 -10.43 11.17
C SER A 153 5.61 -10.50 10.68
N LYS A 154 4.76 -11.18 11.45
CA LYS A 154 3.33 -11.32 11.17
C LYS A 154 2.54 -10.42 12.10
N SER A 155 1.64 -9.60 11.54
CA SER A 155 0.85 -8.65 12.31
C SER A 155 -0.39 -8.21 11.54
N GLN A 156 -1.38 -7.69 12.25
CA GLN A 156 -2.52 -6.98 11.63
C GLN A 156 -2.21 -5.51 11.34
N LYS A 157 -1.14 -4.99 11.95
CA LYS A 157 -0.77 -3.58 11.87
C LYS A 157 0.76 -3.41 11.89
N PHE A 158 1.23 -2.50 11.07
CA PHE A 158 2.61 -1.99 11.08
C PHE A 158 2.60 -0.49 11.39
N SER A 159 3.51 -0.05 12.26
CA SER A 159 3.65 1.36 12.63
C SER A 159 5.11 1.77 12.58
N VAL A 160 5.40 2.91 11.97
CA VAL A 160 6.76 3.45 11.88
C VAL A 160 6.75 4.97 11.85
N SER A 161 7.82 5.60 12.33
CA SER A 161 8.07 7.03 12.18
C SER A 161 9.32 7.30 11.35
N ALA A 162 9.41 8.46 10.73
CA ALA A 162 10.52 8.81 9.84
C ALA A 162 11.90 8.77 10.54
N ASP A 163 11.94 9.09 11.82
CA ASP A 163 13.15 9.06 12.66
C ASP A 163 13.53 7.65 13.17
N LYS A 164 12.66 6.66 12.98
CA LYS A 164 12.84 5.27 13.44
C LYS A 164 12.65 4.24 12.33
N LEU A 165 12.98 4.62 11.10
CA LEU A 165 12.99 3.66 10.00
C LEU A 165 14.01 2.56 10.26
N PRO A 166 13.68 1.27 10.01
CA PRO A 166 14.63 0.17 10.13
C PRO A 166 15.89 0.41 9.29
N LEU A 167 17.06 0.12 9.88
CA LEU A 167 18.35 0.21 9.18
C LEU A 167 18.55 -0.93 8.19
N GLU A 168 18.03 -2.11 8.53
CA GLU A 168 17.97 -3.26 7.65
C GLU A 168 16.53 -3.47 7.18
N MET A 169 16.36 -3.97 5.96
CA MET A 169 15.03 -4.19 5.39
C MET A 169 14.20 -5.13 6.26
N GLN A 170 13.10 -4.63 6.77
CA GLN A 170 12.12 -5.40 7.52
C GLN A 170 11.02 -5.90 6.59
N VAL A 171 10.73 -7.19 6.63
CA VAL A 171 9.59 -7.79 5.91
C VAL A 171 8.44 -8.00 6.88
N VAL A 172 7.27 -7.48 6.53
CA VAL A 172 6.05 -7.58 7.33
C VAL A 172 4.96 -8.25 6.51
N LEU A 173 4.41 -9.33 7.01
CA LEU A 173 3.21 -9.97 6.46
C LEU A 173 1.99 -9.48 7.26
N LEU A 174 1.09 -8.75 6.60
CA LEU A 174 -0.19 -8.40 7.20
C LEU A 174 -1.16 -9.58 7.03
N GLU A 175 -1.56 -10.15 8.13
CA GLU A 175 -2.54 -11.24 8.20
C GLU A 175 -3.47 -11.08 9.41
N GLN A 176 -4.65 -11.68 9.35
CA GLN A 176 -5.63 -11.69 10.45
C GLN A 176 -5.25 -12.71 11.53
#